data_406b72f16015a1b7f967e3d399a7d428
#
_entry.id   406b72f16015a1b7f967e3d399a7d428
#
_cell.length_a   1.000
_cell.length_b   1.000
_cell.length_c   1.000
_cell.angle_alpha   90.00
_cell.angle_beta   90.00
_cell.angle_gamma   90.00
#
_symmetry.space_group_name_H-M   'P 1'
#
loop_
_entity.id
_entity.type
_entity.pdbx_description
1 polymer ?
#
loop_
_entity_poly.entity_id
_entity_poly.type
_entity_poly.pdbx_seq_one_letter_code
_entity_poly.pdbx_strand_id
1 'polypeptide(L)'
;MPITPLYAAVAALLFAALSFRTLILRQKLGVPVGHSGDARLERAIRAHGNFSEYAPLTLLVIFFLEIQGAESIVIHTLCSCLVAGRAFHALGVSQLNEPTFLRVIGMGLTFTALIAASARLLGFYL
;
A
#
# COMPACT_ATOMS: atom_id res chain seq x y z
N MET A 1 -22.71 3.10 -7.23
CA MET A 1 -21.91 3.47 -6.03
C MET A 1 -20.44 3.46 -6.40
N PRO A 2 -19.63 4.40 -5.93
CA PRO A 2 -18.20 4.38 -6.18
C PRO A 2 -17.54 3.12 -5.63
N ILE A 3 -16.59 2.57 -6.38
CA ILE A 3 -15.88 1.32 -6.07
C ILE A 3 -14.65 1.57 -5.20
N THR A 4 -13.89 2.62 -5.53
CA THR A 4 -12.63 2.98 -4.84
C THR A 4 -12.79 3.09 -3.32
N PRO A 5 -13.87 3.66 -2.74
CA PRO A 5 -14.04 3.75 -1.29
C PRO A 5 -14.04 2.40 -0.57
N LEU A 6 -14.54 1.32 -1.19
CA LEU A 6 -14.47 -0.02 -0.63
C LEU A 6 -13.01 -0.46 -0.42
N TYR A 7 -12.19 -0.30 -1.46
CA TYR A 7 -10.78 -0.67 -1.40
C TYR A 7 -9.96 0.26 -0.50
N ALA A 8 -10.34 1.53 -0.44
CA ALA A 8 -9.74 2.48 0.49
C ALA A 8 -9.98 2.07 1.95
N ALA A 9 -11.18 1.58 2.28
CA ALA A 9 -11.48 1.05 3.62
C ALA A 9 -10.62 -0.18 3.94
N VAL A 10 -10.48 -1.13 3.00
CA VAL A 10 -9.60 -2.31 3.17
C VAL A 10 -8.15 -1.87 3.36
N ALA A 11 -7.65 -0.95 2.53
CA ALA A 11 -6.30 -0.42 2.64
C ALA A 11 -6.07 0.29 3.99
N ALA A 12 -7.05 1.04 4.49
CA ALA A 12 -7.00 1.71 5.79
C ALA A 12 -6.90 0.70 6.94
N LEU A 13 -7.62 -0.41 6.89
CA LEU A 13 -7.52 -1.49 7.90
C LEU A 13 -6.14 -2.17 7.87
N LEU A 14 -5.59 -2.43 6.68
CA LEU A 14 -4.23 -2.95 6.55
C LEU A 14 -3.20 -1.96 7.12
N PHE A 15 -3.34 -0.68 6.82
CA PHE A 15 -2.48 0.37 7.37
C PHE A 15 -2.58 0.45 8.89
N ALA A 16 -3.79 0.39 9.45
CA ALA A 16 -4.00 0.35 10.90
C ALA A 16 -3.30 -0.84 11.55
N ALA A 17 -3.39 -2.04 10.94
CA ALA A 17 -2.70 -3.23 11.44
C ALA A 17 -1.16 -3.04 11.46
N LEU A 18 -0.57 -2.46 10.42
CA LEU A 18 0.85 -2.15 10.36
C LEU A 18 1.25 -1.08 11.38
N SER A 19 0.40 -0.08 11.60
CA SER A 19 0.59 0.97 12.62
C SER A 19 0.60 0.38 14.03
N PHE A 20 -0.40 -0.44 14.36
CA PHE A 20 -0.48 -1.09 15.67
C PHE A 20 0.71 -2.03 15.92
N ARG A 21 1.13 -2.78 14.91
CA ARG A 21 2.34 -3.62 15.02
C ARG A 21 3.57 -2.78 15.40
N THR A 22 3.78 -1.65 14.73
CA THR A 22 4.90 -0.76 15.03
C THR A 22 4.79 -0.17 16.43
N LEU A 23 3.61 0.28 16.86
CA LEU A 23 3.37 0.81 18.20
C LEU A 23 3.64 -0.23 19.30
N ILE A 24 3.13 -1.45 19.13
CA ILE A 24 3.33 -2.54 20.09
C ILE A 24 4.83 -2.89 20.23
N LEU A 25 5.56 -2.96 19.11
CA LEU A 25 7.00 -3.22 19.15
C LEU A 25 7.76 -2.09 19.86
N ARG A 26 7.41 -0.83 19.59
CA ARG A 26 7.98 0.34 20.28
C ARG A 26 7.78 0.26 21.79
N GLN A 27 6.56 -0.05 22.23
CA GLN A 27 6.25 -0.18 23.66
C GLN A 27 7.04 -1.32 24.31
N LYS A 28 7.08 -2.50 23.67
CA LYS A 28 7.80 -3.67 24.19
C LYS A 28 9.31 -3.45 24.30
N LEU A 29 9.89 -2.67 23.40
CA LEU A 29 11.34 -2.41 23.35
C LEU A 29 11.73 -1.12 24.08
N GLY A 30 10.77 -0.29 24.50
CA GLY A 30 11.06 1.00 25.12
C GLY A 30 11.71 2.01 24.15
N VAL A 31 11.43 1.91 22.84
CA VAL A 31 12.06 2.72 21.78
C VAL A 31 11.03 3.68 21.20
N PRO A 32 10.93 4.93 21.72
CA PRO A 32 9.91 5.88 21.24
C PRO A 32 10.20 6.41 19.83
N VAL A 33 11.46 6.56 19.45
CA VAL A 33 11.89 7.11 18.15
C VAL A 33 13.02 6.24 17.57
N GLY A 34 13.07 6.11 16.24
CA GLY A 34 14.04 5.26 15.57
C GLY A 34 13.78 3.78 15.82
N HIS A 35 14.80 2.95 15.74
CA HIS A 35 14.70 1.48 15.94
C HIS A 35 15.75 0.91 16.89
N SER A 36 16.71 1.73 17.33
CA SER A 36 17.79 1.35 18.28
C SER A 36 18.52 0.04 17.92
N GLY A 37 18.67 -0.25 16.63
CA GLY A 37 19.32 -1.46 16.14
C GLY A 37 18.46 -2.74 16.16
N ASP A 38 17.20 -2.69 16.62
CA ASP A 38 16.28 -3.84 16.55
C ASP A 38 15.75 -4.04 15.14
N ALA A 39 16.15 -5.14 14.50
CA ALA A 39 15.79 -5.44 13.12
C ALA A 39 14.26 -5.67 12.92
N ARG A 40 13.55 -6.14 13.93
CA ARG A 40 12.08 -6.36 13.84
C ARG A 40 11.35 -5.04 13.83
N LEU A 41 11.79 -4.10 14.69
CA LEU A 41 11.21 -2.75 14.74
C LEU A 41 11.54 -1.99 13.47
N GLU A 42 12.77 -2.05 12.98
CA GLU A 42 13.16 -1.43 11.71
C GLU A 42 12.27 -1.90 10.56
N ARG A 43 12.06 -3.21 10.42
CA ARG A 43 11.19 -3.78 9.39
C ARG A 43 9.72 -3.39 9.55
N ALA A 44 9.21 -3.32 10.77
CA ALA A 44 7.86 -2.83 11.02
C ALA A 44 7.69 -1.37 10.59
N ILE A 45 8.65 -0.52 10.92
CA ILE A 45 8.69 0.90 10.49
C ILE A 45 8.73 0.99 8.96
N ARG A 46 9.57 0.19 8.30
CA ARG A 46 9.69 0.20 6.84
C ARG A 46 8.42 -0.27 6.14
N ALA A 47 7.78 -1.35 6.63
CA ALA A 47 6.51 -1.82 6.08
C ALA A 47 5.40 -0.78 6.21
N HIS A 48 5.24 -0.19 7.38
CA HIS A 48 4.28 0.87 7.67
C HIS A 48 4.55 2.15 6.83
N GLY A 49 5.81 2.61 6.82
CA GLY A 49 6.21 3.80 6.06
C GLY A 49 5.98 3.64 4.56
N ASN A 50 6.44 2.53 3.98
CA ASN A 50 6.26 2.27 2.54
C ASN A 50 4.78 2.17 2.13
N PHE A 51 3.92 1.61 3.00
CA PHE A 51 2.48 1.61 2.76
C PHE A 51 1.93 3.04 2.65
N SER A 52 2.29 3.91 3.59
CA SER A 52 1.84 5.31 3.62
C SER A 52 2.38 6.15 2.46
N GLU A 53 3.54 5.79 1.91
CA GLU A 53 4.14 6.48 0.77
C GLU A 53 3.39 6.23 -0.54
N TYR A 54 2.89 5.02 -0.77
CA TYR A 54 2.34 4.63 -2.08
C TYR A 54 0.81 4.52 -2.12
N ALA A 55 0.17 4.00 -1.05
CA ALA A 55 -1.25 3.69 -1.10
C ALA A 55 -2.15 4.93 -1.25
N PRO A 56 -1.95 6.03 -0.51
CA PRO A 56 -2.85 7.18 -0.58
C PRO A 56 -2.87 7.84 -1.95
N LEU A 57 -1.71 8.10 -2.54
CA LEU A 57 -1.63 8.74 -3.86
C LEU A 57 -2.26 7.85 -4.94
N THR A 58 -1.96 6.53 -4.90
CA THR A 58 -2.50 5.60 -5.90
C THR A 58 -4.02 5.51 -5.79
N LEU A 59 -4.58 5.42 -4.57
CA LEU A 59 -6.03 5.44 -4.36
C LEU A 59 -6.66 6.73 -4.85
N LEU A 60 -6.03 7.87 -4.61
CA LEU A 60 -6.52 9.17 -5.06
C LEU A 60 -6.59 9.25 -6.59
N VAL A 61 -5.54 8.78 -7.29
CA VAL A 61 -5.51 8.77 -8.76
C VAL A 61 -6.58 7.82 -9.32
N ILE A 62 -6.75 6.62 -8.72
CA ILE A 62 -7.80 5.68 -9.12
C ILE A 62 -9.19 6.29 -8.87
N PHE A 63 -9.38 6.99 -7.77
CA PHE A 63 -10.65 7.64 -7.46
C PHE A 63 -10.98 8.75 -8.46
N PHE A 64 -10.01 9.56 -8.85
CA PHE A 64 -10.22 10.55 -9.90
C PHE A 64 -10.55 9.90 -11.25
N LEU A 65 -9.89 8.78 -11.58
CA LEU A 65 -10.20 8.01 -12.77
C LEU A 65 -11.65 7.47 -12.74
N GLU A 66 -12.11 7.00 -11.58
CA GLU A 66 -13.48 6.54 -11.38
C GLU A 66 -14.50 7.67 -11.57
N ILE A 67 -14.23 8.88 -11.03
CA ILE A 67 -15.10 10.07 -11.22
C ILE A 67 -15.21 10.47 -12.69
N GLN A 68 -14.16 10.27 -13.49
CA GLN A 68 -14.18 10.53 -14.93
C GLN A 68 -14.99 9.48 -15.72
N GLY A 69 -15.57 8.48 -15.05
CA GLY A 69 -16.45 7.51 -15.69
C GLY A 69 -15.73 6.29 -16.25
N ALA A 70 -14.54 5.97 -15.76
CA ALA A 70 -13.86 4.74 -16.15
C ALA A 70 -14.70 3.50 -15.82
N GLU A 71 -14.59 2.46 -16.64
CA GLU A 71 -15.34 1.21 -16.49
C GLU A 71 -15.09 0.55 -15.13
N SER A 72 -16.14 0.02 -14.50
CA SER A 72 -16.06 -0.62 -13.18
C SER A 72 -15.01 -1.73 -13.11
N ILE A 73 -14.86 -2.52 -14.18
CA ILE A 73 -13.85 -3.59 -14.23
C ILE A 73 -12.42 -3.05 -14.15
N VAL A 74 -12.16 -1.89 -14.75
CA VAL A 74 -10.85 -1.23 -14.69
C VAL A 74 -10.56 -0.78 -13.26
N ILE A 75 -11.54 -0.14 -12.60
CA ILE A 75 -11.39 0.33 -11.22
C ILE A 75 -11.17 -0.85 -10.27
N HIS A 76 -11.96 -1.92 -10.37
CA HIS A 76 -11.76 -3.13 -9.56
C HIS A 76 -10.38 -3.73 -9.78
N THR A 77 -9.91 -3.82 -11.03
CA THR A 77 -8.59 -4.37 -11.35
C THR A 77 -7.46 -3.53 -10.74
N LEU A 78 -7.49 -2.22 -10.92
CA LEU A 78 -6.46 -1.31 -10.38
C LEU A 78 -6.44 -1.33 -8.85
N CYS A 79 -7.60 -1.26 -8.20
CA CYS A 79 -7.71 -1.32 -6.75
C CYS A 79 -7.24 -2.68 -6.19
N SER A 80 -7.61 -3.79 -6.84
CA SER A 80 -7.17 -5.14 -6.43
C SER A 80 -5.65 -5.30 -6.58
N CYS A 81 -5.06 -4.81 -7.68
CA CYS A 81 -3.61 -4.78 -7.86
C CYS A 81 -2.93 -3.97 -6.75
N LEU A 82 -3.46 -2.80 -6.40
CA LEU A 82 -2.91 -1.98 -5.34
C LEU A 82 -2.96 -2.70 -3.99
N VAL A 83 -4.14 -3.17 -3.57
CA VAL A 83 -4.33 -3.79 -2.25
C VAL A 83 -3.50 -5.07 -2.12
N ALA A 84 -3.52 -5.94 -3.15
CA ALA A 84 -2.68 -7.14 -3.19
C ALA A 84 -1.18 -6.77 -3.16
N GLY A 85 -0.78 -5.78 -3.95
CA GLY A 85 0.59 -5.28 -3.98
C GLY A 85 1.07 -4.79 -2.61
N ARG A 86 0.23 -4.05 -1.90
CA ARG A 86 0.55 -3.56 -0.55
C ARG A 86 0.61 -4.67 0.48
N ALA A 87 -0.29 -5.65 0.40
CA ALA A 87 -0.27 -6.83 1.27
C ALA A 87 0.99 -7.68 1.05
N PHE A 88 1.34 -8.03 -0.18
CA PHE A 88 2.55 -8.79 -0.48
C PHE A 88 3.83 -8.06 -0.06
N HIS A 89 3.91 -6.76 -0.35
CA HIS A 89 5.05 -5.96 0.07
C HIS A 89 5.21 -5.92 1.59
N ALA A 90 4.12 -5.66 2.33
CA ALA A 90 4.14 -5.60 3.79
C ALA A 90 4.50 -6.96 4.40
N LEU A 91 3.98 -8.06 3.87
CA LEU A 91 4.32 -9.42 4.29
C LEU A 91 5.81 -9.72 4.04
N GLY A 92 6.33 -9.36 2.87
CA GLY A 92 7.74 -9.57 2.54
C GLY A 92 8.67 -8.81 3.48
N VAL A 93 8.53 -7.49 3.53
CA VAL A 93 9.41 -6.62 4.36
C VAL A 93 9.30 -6.92 5.85
N SER A 94 8.18 -7.44 6.31
CA SER A 94 7.94 -7.73 7.73
C SER A 94 8.73 -8.91 8.27
N GLN A 95 9.28 -9.77 7.42
CA GLN A 95 9.99 -10.98 7.81
C GLN A 95 11.49 -10.72 7.93
N LEU A 96 12.13 -11.28 8.98
CA LEU A 96 13.58 -11.18 9.17
C LEU A 96 14.35 -11.89 8.03
N ASN A 97 13.89 -13.06 7.63
CA ASN A 97 14.37 -13.79 6.46
C ASN A 97 13.49 -13.41 5.26
N GLU A 98 13.70 -12.21 4.75
CA GLU A 98 12.83 -11.62 3.75
C GLU A 98 12.79 -12.43 2.44
N PRO A 99 11.63 -12.98 2.04
CA PRO A 99 11.46 -13.52 0.71
C PRO A 99 11.38 -12.36 -0.29
N THR A 100 12.51 -12.05 -0.92
CA THR A 100 12.68 -10.91 -1.84
C THR A 100 11.60 -10.86 -2.92
N PHE A 101 11.12 -12.03 -3.39
CA PHE A 101 10.10 -12.11 -4.42
C PHE A 101 8.77 -11.46 -4.00
N LEU A 102 8.35 -11.57 -2.72
CA LEU A 102 7.13 -10.94 -2.24
C LEU A 102 7.22 -9.41 -2.29
N ARG A 103 8.38 -8.87 -1.94
CA ARG A 103 8.63 -7.43 -2.05
C ARG A 103 8.61 -6.96 -3.51
N VAL A 104 9.28 -7.69 -4.39
CA VAL A 104 9.35 -7.35 -5.83
C VAL A 104 7.97 -7.41 -6.47
N ILE A 105 7.21 -8.51 -6.25
CA ILE A 105 5.84 -8.63 -6.76
C ILE A 105 4.95 -7.53 -6.18
N GLY A 106 5.04 -7.29 -4.87
CA GLY A 106 4.26 -6.25 -4.20
C GLY A 106 4.48 -4.86 -4.78
N MET A 107 5.74 -4.49 -5.03
CA MET A 107 6.08 -3.21 -5.69
C MET A 107 5.66 -3.21 -7.15
N GLY A 108 5.84 -4.30 -7.89
CA GLY A 108 5.42 -4.43 -9.28
C GLY A 108 3.91 -4.18 -9.44
N LEU A 109 3.07 -4.82 -8.64
CA LEU A 109 1.62 -4.60 -8.64
C LEU A 109 1.25 -3.16 -8.28
N THR A 110 1.94 -2.57 -7.30
CA THR A 110 1.70 -1.18 -6.89
C THR A 110 2.03 -0.20 -8.00
N PHE A 111 3.19 -0.33 -8.63
CA PHE A 111 3.59 0.54 -9.76
C PHE A 111 2.70 0.32 -10.97
N THR A 112 2.29 -0.91 -11.25
CA THR A 112 1.32 -1.19 -12.32
C THR A 112 0.02 -0.42 -12.07
N ALA A 113 -0.54 -0.50 -10.87
CA ALA A 113 -1.76 0.22 -10.51
C ALA A 113 -1.57 1.76 -10.63
N LEU A 114 -0.48 2.30 -10.08
CA LEU A 114 -0.20 3.73 -10.09
C LEU A 114 0.01 4.26 -11.53
N ILE A 115 0.87 3.60 -12.31
CA ILE A 115 1.23 4.07 -13.66
C ILE A 115 0.03 3.91 -14.60
N ALA A 116 -0.66 2.76 -14.57
CA ALA A 116 -1.80 2.53 -15.43
C ALA A 116 -2.98 3.47 -15.12
N ALA A 117 -3.26 3.72 -13.83
CA ALA A 117 -4.28 4.68 -13.43
C ALA A 117 -3.92 6.11 -13.88
N SER A 118 -2.66 6.51 -13.68
CA SER A 118 -2.17 7.84 -14.08
C SER A 118 -2.22 8.04 -15.59
N ALA A 119 -1.76 7.05 -16.36
CA ALA A 119 -1.78 7.12 -17.83
C ALA A 119 -3.22 7.22 -18.36
N ARG A 120 -4.14 6.42 -17.82
CA ARG A 120 -5.56 6.49 -18.20
C ARG A 120 -6.20 7.81 -17.80
N LEU A 121 -5.91 8.32 -16.61
CA LEU A 121 -6.43 9.61 -16.16
C LEU A 121 -5.93 10.75 -17.07
N LEU A 122 -4.65 10.76 -17.43
CA LEU A 122 -4.10 11.73 -18.38
C LEU A 122 -4.80 11.66 -19.74
N GLY A 123 -5.15 10.46 -20.21
CA GLY A 123 -5.85 10.26 -21.48
C GLY A 123 -7.25 10.90 -21.56
N PHE A 124 -7.84 11.31 -20.42
CA PHE A 124 -9.09 12.11 -20.43
C PHE A 124 -8.85 13.60 -20.70
N TYR A 125 -7.60 14.05 -20.61
CA TYR A 125 -7.24 15.47 -20.73
C TYR A 125 -6.35 15.78 -21.96
N LEU A 126 -5.90 14.75 -22.66
CA LEU A 126 -5.08 14.87 -23.88
C LEU A 126 -5.87 14.44 -25.12
#